data_c95e760d132dc92405ec18755e25b596
#
_entry.id   c95e760d132dc92405ec18755e25b596
#
_cell.length_a   1.000
_cell.length_b   1.000
_cell.length_c   1.000
_cell.angle_alpha   90.00
_cell.angle_beta   90.00
_cell.angle_gamma   90.00
#
_symmetry.space_group_name_H-M   'P 1'
#
loop_
_entity.id
_entity.type
_entity.pdbx_description
1 polymer ?
#
loop_
_entity_poly.entity_id
_entity_poly.type
_entity_poly.pdbx_seq_one_letter_code
_entity_poly.pdbx_strand_id
1 'polypeptide(L)'
;SGGLVGSEMCIRDSPNMELLFGGPTLRNFRFQFKMTPRNEKEAEQIKLIIRAFKRNMAPMAQGGTLNSGSFFLKTPNVFNLRYRTGNKNHPFLNRFKQCFLADMSVSYTGEGIYSTYEDGTPVSMILDLSFKETQPIYDVDYDERPGDQAVGY
;
A
#
# COMPACT_ATOMS: atom_id res chain seq x y z
N SER A 1 -24.24 42.23 5.18
CA SER A 1 -23.60 41.16 5.92
C SER A 1 -24.03 39.82 5.31
N GLY A 2 -23.32 39.38 4.29
CA GLY A 2 -23.55 38.08 3.67
C GLY A 2 -22.93 37.02 4.55
N GLY A 3 -23.72 36.31 5.36
CA GLY A 3 -23.31 35.05 5.94
C GLY A 3 -23.11 34.04 4.81
N LEU A 4 -21.94 33.47 4.75
CA LEU A 4 -21.71 32.23 3.99
C LEU A 4 -22.61 31.16 4.62
N VAL A 5 -23.80 31.00 4.08
CA VAL A 5 -24.62 29.81 4.33
C VAL A 5 -23.81 28.68 3.79
N GLY A 6 -23.36 27.77 4.66
CA GLY A 6 -22.66 26.56 4.26
C GLY A 6 -23.45 25.90 3.12
N SER A 7 -22.75 25.54 2.05
CA SER A 7 -23.37 24.80 0.96
C SER A 7 -23.94 23.52 1.56
N GLU A 8 -25.23 23.48 1.74
CA GLU A 8 -25.93 22.22 1.97
C GLU A 8 -25.66 21.35 0.76
N MET A 9 -24.81 20.36 0.95
CA MET A 9 -24.57 19.34 -0.05
C MET A 9 -25.86 18.57 -0.17
N CYS A 10 -26.71 18.95 -1.14
CA CYS A 10 -27.95 18.24 -1.44
C CYS A 10 -27.57 16.85 -1.94
N ILE A 11 -27.57 15.88 -1.05
CA ILE A 11 -27.53 14.46 -1.41
C ILE A 11 -28.87 14.14 -2.05
N ARG A 12 -28.90 14.07 -3.38
CA ARG A 12 -30.08 13.65 -4.12
C ARG A 12 -29.86 12.23 -4.59
N ASP A 13 -30.76 11.34 -4.18
CA ASP A 13 -30.92 10.05 -4.85
C ASP A 13 -31.38 10.30 -6.29
N SER A 14 -30.50 10.05 -7.24
CA SER A 14 -30.85 10.15 -8.66
C SER A 14 -31.08 8.75 -9.20
N PRO A 15 -32.29 8.42 -9.67
CA PRO A 15 -32.58 7.10 -10.25
C PRO A 15 -31.72 6.76 -11.48
N ASN A 16 -31.13 7.78 -12.13
CA ASN A 16 -30.21 7.59 -13.26
C ASN A 16 -28.79 7.20 -12.83
N MET A 17 -28.41 7.40 -11.56
CA MET A 17 -27.09 7.04 -11.06
C MET A 17 -26.90 5.53 -10.93
N GLU A 18 -27.97 4.76 -10.72
CA GLU A 18 -27.90 3.29 -10.68
C GLU A 18 -27.38 2.69 -11.99
N LEU A 19 -27.71 3.29 -13.14
CA LEU A 19 -27.24 2.88 -14.45
C LEU A 19 -25.76 3.21 -14.68
N LEU A 20 -25.24 4.24 -14.02
CA LEU A 20 -23.85 4.70 -14.15
C LEU A 20 -22.93 4.08 -13.11
N PHE A 21 -23.48 3.59 -12.01
CA PHE A 21 -22.70 2.97 -10.94
C PHE A 21 -22.31 1.54 -11.32
N GLY A 22 -21.05 1.36 -11.72
CA GLY A 22 -20.50 0.06 -12.12
C GLY A 22 -20.17 -0.90 -10.97
N GLY A 23 -20.44 -0.51 -9.71
CA GLY A 23 -20.16 -1.29 -8.50
C GLY A 23 -18.96 -0.77 -7.72
N PRO A 24 -18.72 -1.31 -6.51
CA PRO A 24 -17.61 -0.91 -5.67
C PRO A 24 -16.28 -1.37 -6.27
N THR A 25 -15.25 -0.52 -6.16
CA THR A 25 -13.91 -0.80 -6.66
C THR A 25 -12.91 -0.90 -5.50
N LEU A 26 -11.86 -1.69 -5.71
CA LEU A 26 -10.75 -1.80 -4.78
C LEU A 26 -9.75 -0.67 -5.03
N ARG A 27 -9.35 0.03 -3.99
CA ARG A 27 -8.36 1.11 -4.09
C ARG A 27 -6.94 0.55 -4.25
N ASN A 28 -6.15 1.28 -5.02
CA ASN A 28 -4.73 1.02 -5.21
C ASN A 28 -3.91 2.16 -4.62
N PHE A 29 -2.80 1.82 -3.98
CA PHE A 29 -1.88 2.79 -3.40
C PHE A 29 -0.47 2.48 -3.85
N ARG A 30 0.24 3.49 -4.31
CA ARG A 30 1.63 3.38 -4.73
C ARG A 30 2.50 4.18 -3.78
N PHE A 31 3.59 3.56 -3.33
CA PHE A 31 4.61 4.18 -2.50
C PHE A 31 5.96 4.03 -3.17
N GLN A 32 6.73 5.11 -3.14
CA GLN A 32 8.09 5.13 -3.66
C GLN A 32 9.04 5.53 -2.54
N PHE A 33 10.10 4.75 -2.35
CA PHE A 33 11.13 4.99 -1.35
C PHE A 33 12.48 5.07 -2.03
N LYS A 34 13.16 6.22 -1.87
CA LYS A 34 14.55 6.36 -2.26
C LYS A 34 15.46 5.92 -1.12
N MET A 35 16.34 4.99 -1.38
CA MET A 35 17.26 4.41 -0.41
C MET A 35 18.70 4.62 -0.87
N THR A 36 19.49 5.26 -0.02
CA THR A 36 20.92 5.56 -0.29
C THR A 36 21.74 5.04 0.87
N PRO A 37 22.27 3.79 0.79
CA PRO A 37 23.08 3.23 1.87
C PRO A 37 24.39 3.99 2.02
N ARG A 38 24.77 4.32 3.23
CA ARG A 38 26.03 5.02 3.56
C ARG A 38 27.13 4.05 3.98
N ASN A 39 26.77 2.85 4.35
CA ASN A 39 27.68 1.82 4.82
C ASN A 39 27.13 0.43 4.50
N GLU A 40 27.96 -0.58 4.66
CA GLU A 40 27.63 -1.98 4.39
C GLU A 40 26.43 -2.49 5.20
N LYS A 41 26.32 -2.10 6.47
CA LYS A 41 25.21 -2.50 7.34
C LYS A 41 23.86 -1.98 6.83
N GLU A 42 23.82 -0.72 6.36
CA GLU A 42 22.61 -0.15 5.75
C GLU A 42 22.27 -0.87 4.44
N ALA A 43 23.27 -1.21 3.62
CA ALA A 43 23.07 -1.98 2.40
C ALA A 43 22.48 -3.36 2.68
N GLU A 44 22.96 -4.06 3.70
CA GLU A 44 22.37 -5.34 4.13
C GLU A 44 20.93 -5.18 4.63
N GLN A 45 20.63 -4.15 5.40
CA GLN A 45 19.25 -3.85 5.82
C GLN A 45 18.32 -3.63 4.63
N ILE A 46 18.76 -2.90 3.60
CA ILE A 46 17.99 -2.69 2.38
C ILE A 46 17.73 -4.02 1.67
N LYS A 47 18.73 -4.89 1.55
CA LYS A 47 18.56 -6.24 0.98
C LYS A 47 17.51 -7.05 1.74
N LEU A 48 17.54 -6.99 3.08
CA LEU A 48 16.56 -7.69 3.93
C LEU A 48 15.15 -7.12 3.75
N ILE A 49 14.99 -5.81 3.65
CA ILE A 49 13.71 -5.15 3.39
C ILE A 49 13.14 -5.60 2.06
N ILE A 50 13.92 -5.53 0.98
CA ILE A 50 13.52 -5.96 -0.36
C ILE A 50 13.10 -7.44 -0.34
N ARG A 51 13.90 -8.29 0.30
CA ARG A 51 13.61 -9.72 0.43
C ARG A 51 12.34 -9.99 1.22
N ALA A 52 12.11 -9.24 2.29
CA ALA A 52 10.90 -9.36 3.10
C ALA A 52 9.63 -9.05 2.28
N PHE A 53 9.64 -7.96 1.50
CA PHE A 53 8.52 -7.65 0.61
C PHE A 53 8.31 -8.72 -0.45
N LYS A 54 9.36 -9.16 -1.15
CA LYS A 54 9.28 -10.23 -2.15
C LYS A 54 8.72 -11.53 -1.58
N ARG A 55 9.16 -11.92 -0.39
CA ARG A 55 8.69 -13.13 0.28
C ARG A 55 7.21 -13.04 0.63
N ASN A 56 6.76 -11.90 1.14
CA ASN A 56 5.38 -11.72 1.59
C ASN A 56 4.40 -11.45 0.45
N MET A 57 4.87 -10.99 -0.71
CA MET A 57 4.02 -10.84 -1.89
C MET A 57 3.88 -12.15 -2.68
N ALA A 58 4.79 -13.10 -2.49
CA ALA A 58 4.73 -14.38 -3.18
C ALA A 58 3.62 -15.28 -2.61
N PRO A 59 2.87 -15.99 -3.46
CA PRO A 59 1.94 -17.00 -2.98
C PRO A 59 2.69 -18.11 -2.24
N MET A 60 2.09 -18.61 -1.15
CA MET A 60 2.71 -19.67 -0.38
C MET A 60 2.40 -21.03 -1.00
N ALA A 61 3.44 -21.83 -1.23
CA ALA A 61 3.30 -23.25 -1.58
C ALA A 61 3.04 -24.05 -0.30
N GLN A 62 1.91 -24.72 -0.21
CA GLN A 62 1.58 -25.60 0.89
C GLN A 62 1.53 -27.05 0.40
N GLY A 63 2.32 -27.89 1.05
CA GLY A 63 2.38 -29.32 0.72
C GLY A 63 3.67 -29.70 0.01
N GLY A 64 4.33 -30.70 0.52
CA GLY A 64 5.43 -31.50 0.03
C GLY A 64 6.34 -31.01 -1.08
N THR A 65 7.48 -31.60 -1.17
CA THR A 65 8.46 -31.44 -2.26
C THR A 65 7.78 -31.34 -3.63
N LEU A 66 8.28 -30.47 -4.49
CA LEU A 66 7.86 -30.23 -5.90
C LEU A 66 7.60 -31.50 -6.75
N ASN A 67 7.93 -32.67 -6.24
CA ASN A 67 7.78 -33.98 -6.91
C ASN A 67 6.52 -34.76 -6.52
N SER A 68 5.71 -34.25 -5.58
CA SER A 68 4.47 -34.92 -5.15
C SER A 68 3.29 -34.15 -5.72
N GLY A 69 2.62 -34.65 -6.72
CA GLY A 69 1.59 -34.05 -7.58
C GLY A 69 0.38 -33.37 -6.93
N SER A 70 0.46 -32.98 -5.68
CA SER A 70 -0.53 -32.20 -4.94
C SER A 70 0.06 -30.86 -4.52
N PHE A 71 -0.04 -29.86 -5.40
CA PHE A 71 0.43 -28.51 -5.17
C PHE A 71 -0.76 -27.58 -4.86
N PHE A 72 -0.89 -27.16 -3.63
CA PHE A 72 -1.87 -26.15 -3.24
C PHE A 72 -1.20 -24.80 -3.09
N LEU A 73 -1.68 -23.81 -3.85
CA LEU A 73 -1.30 -22.42 -3.69
C LEU A 73 -2.19 -21.76 -2.62
N LYS A 74 -1.54 -21.17 -1.62
CA LYS A 74 -2.20 -20.32 -0.65
C LYS A 74 -2.00 -18.85 -1.04
N THR A 75 -2.99 -18.02 -0.73
CA THR A 75 -2.91 -16.57 -0.96
C THR A 75 -1.68 -15.95 -0.31
N PRO A 76 -1.09 -14.90 -0.90
CA PRO A 76 0.01 -14.16 -0.28
C PRO A 76 -0.43 -13.50 1.03
N ASN A 77 0.56 -13.05 1.80
CA ASN A 77 0.31 -12.35 3.04
C ASN A 77 -0.35 -10.99 2.79
N VAL A 78 -1.18 -10.57 3.76
CA VAL A 78 -1.80 -9.25 3.77
C VAL A 78 -0.95 -8.27 4.59
N PHE A 79 -1.01 -7.01 4.20
CA PHE A 79 -0.29 -5.90 4.83
C PHE A 79 -1.30 -4.95 5.47
N ASN A 80 -0.98 -4.49 6.69
CA ASN A 80 -1.71 -3.44 7.37
C ASN A 80 -0.91 -2.14 7.26
N LEU A 81 -1.34 -1.25 6.37
CA LEU A 81 -0.69 0.05 6.15
C LEU A 81 -1.23 1.08 7.12
N ARG A 82 -0.36 1.94 7.65
CA ARG A 82 -0.73 3.02 8.55
C ARG A 82 0.18 4.22 8.38
N TYR A 83 -0.41 5.40 8.22
CA TYR A 83 0.33 6.65 8.39
C TYR A 83 0.42 7.00 9.87
N ARG A 84 1.62 7.24 10.36
CA ARG A 84 1.88 7.56 11.77
C ARG A 84 2.60 8.90 11.90
N THR A 85 2.21 9.65 12.93
CA THR A 85 2.94 10.83 13.40
C THR A 85 3.37 10.54 14.83
N GLY A 86 4.66 10.20 15.02
CA GLY A 86 5.14 9.67 16.29
C GLY A 86 4.43 8.35 16.64
N ASN A 87 3.79 8.28 17.81
CA ASN A 87 3.08 7.11 18.29
C ASN A 87 1.58 7.07 17.92
N LYS A 88 1.05 8.11 17.27
CA LYS A 88 -0.37 8.21 16.91
C LYS A 88 -0.58 8.04 15.40
N ASN A 89 -1.77 7.63 15.02
CA ASN A 89 -2.17 7.65 13.62
C ASN A 89 -2.23 9.10 13.13
N HIS A 90 -1.90 9.31 11.86
CA HIS A 90 -1.95 10.65 11.27
C HIS A 90 -3.39 11.12 11.13
N PRO A 91 -3.75 12.32 11.63
CA PRO A 91 -5.16 12.76 11.68
C PRO A 91 -5.75 13.13 10.32
N PHE A 92 -4.93 13.59 9.36
CA PHE A 92 -5.38 14.08 8.05
C PHE A 92 -5.19 13.10 6.90
N LEU A 93 -4.43 12.03 7.09
CA LEU A 93 -4.21 11.05 6.04
C LEU A 93 -5.23 9.91 6.18
N ASN A 94 -5.68 9.42 5.03
CA ASN A 94 -6.64 8.33 4.97
C ASN A 94 -6.12 7.06 5.63
N ARG A 95 -7.04 6.24 6.09
CA ARG A 95 -6.76 4.89 6.57
C ARG A 95 -6.82 3.89 5.42
N PHE A 96 -6.21 2.75 5.67
CA PHE A 96 -6.20 1.64 4.73
C PHE A 96 -6.91 0.45 5.35
N LYS A 97 -7.70 -0.25 4.55
CA LYS A 97 -8.08 -1.63 4.86
C LYS A 97 -6.90 -2.56 4.63
N GLN A 98 -7.06 -3.82 4.90
CA GLN A 98 -6.03 -4.80 4.61
C GLN A 98 -5.68 -4.78 3.11
N CYS A 99 -4.40 -4.75 2.80
CA CYS A 99 -3.89 -4.71 1.44
C CYS A 99 -3.05 -5.95 1.16
N PHE A 100 -2.93 -6.30 -0.10
CA PHE A 100 -1.85 -7.16 -0.58
C PHE A 100 -0.91 -6.36 -1.46
N LEU A 101 0.34 -6.78 -1.51
CA LEU A 101 1.35 -6.18 -2.40
C LEU A 101 1.16 -6.75 -3.80
N ALA A 102 0.56 -5.94 -4.68
CA ALA A 102 0.22 -6.35 -6.04
C ALA A 102 1.42 -6.32 -6.98
N ASP A 103 2.30 -5.32 -6.79
CA ASP A 103 3.50 -5.17 -7.61
C ASP A 103 4.63 -4.52 -6.81
N MET A 104 5.86 -4.87 -7.16
CA MET A 104 7.07 -4.35 -6.57
C MET A 104 8.17 -4.25 -7.62
N SER A 105 8.79 -3.08 -7.73
CA SER A 105 9.98 -2.90 -8.54
C SER A 105 11.10 -2.23 -7.76
N VAL A 106 12.34 -2.56 -8.12
CA VAL A 106 13.52 -1.92 -7.56
C VAL A 106 14.35 -1.40 -8.71
N SER A 107 14.54 -0.09 -8.76
CA SER A 107 15.46 0.57 -9.70
C SER A 107 16.78 0.87 -9.01
N TYR A 108 17.87 0.44 -9.60
CA TYR A 108 19.22 0.69 -9.12
C TYR A 108 19.89 1.91 -9.79
N THR A 109 19.15 2.60 -10.66
CA THR A 109 19.58 3.79 -11.39
C THR A 109 18.84 5.04 -10.92
N GLY A 110 18.63 5.18 -9.61
CA GLY A 110 17.78 6.21 -9.01
C GLY A 110 18.14 7.66 -9.35
N GLU A 111 19.35 7.91 -9.89
CA GLU A 111 19.81 9.22 -10.35
C GLU A 111 20.13 9.24 -11.86
N GLY A 112 19.59 8.28 -12.61
CA GLY A 112 19.78 8.19 -14.06
C GLY A 112 21.06 7.50 -14.50
N ILE A 113 22.03 7.28 -13.59
CA ILE A 113 23.29 6.58 -13.85
C ILE A 113 23.44 5.47 -12.82
N TYR A 114 23.79 4.27 -13.29
CA TYR A 114 24.15 3.17 -12.42
C TYR A 114 25.56 3.44 -11.83
N SER A 115 25.61 3.60 -10.53
CA SER A 115 26.83 3.82 -9.79
C SER A 115 26.88 2.90 -8.58
N THR A 116 28.05 2.31 -8.33
CA THR A 116 28.28 1.40 -7.20
C THR A 116 29.49 1.85 -6.40
N TYR A 117 29.50 1.47 -5.12
CA TYR A 117 30.70 1.48 -4.31
C TYR A 117 31.67 0.37 -4.77
N GLU A 118 32.89 0.37 -4.25
CA GLU A 118 33.94 -0.61 -4.59
C GLU A 118 33.51 -2.06 -4.31
N ASP A 119 32.62 -2.27 -3.33
CA ASP A 119 32.05 -3.57 -2.97
C ASP A 119 30.88 -4.02 -3.87
N GLY A 120 30.54 -3.22 -4.90
CA GLY A 120 29.43 -3.49 -5.81
C GLY A 120 28.04 -3.08 -5.28
N THR A 121 27.95 -2.45 -4.10
CA THR A 121 26.68 -1.93 -3.56
C THR A 121 26.23 -0.72 -4.36
N PRO A 122 24.97 -0.69 -4.87
CA PRO A 122 24.42 0.48 -5.56
C PRO A 122 24.38 1.71 -4.65
N VAL A 123 24.80 2.86 -5.15
CA VAL A 123 24.80 4.13 -4.42
C VAL A 123 23.39 4.62 -4.12
N SER A 124 22.46 4.39 -5.03
CA SER A 124 21.08 4.81 -4.89
C SER A 124 20.12 3.78 -5.47
N MET A 125 19.06 3.50 -4.74
CA MET A 125 18.01 2.58 -5.15
C MET A 125 16.66 3.23 -4.94
N ILE A 126 15.73 2.97 -5.85
CA ILE A 126 14.34 3.37 -5.71
C ILE A 126 13.50 2.10 -5.61
N LEU A 127 12.76 1.98 -4.52
CA LEU A 127 11.81 0.92 -4.27
C LEU A 127 10.40 1.45 -4.53
N ASP A 128 9.73 0.89 -5.52
CA ASP A 128 8.33 1.14 -5.82
C ASP A 128 7.48 -0.02 -5.33
N LEU A 129 6.45 0.30 -4.55
CA LEU A 129 5.50 -0.66 -4.00
C LEU A 129 4.08 -0.28 -4.41
N SER A 130 3.33 -1.20 -4.98
CA SER A 130 1.93 -1.03 -5.34
C SER A 130 1.07 -1.97 -4.50
N PHE A 131 0.27 -1.39 -3.62
CA PHE A 131 -0.66 -2.12 -2.76
C PHE A 131 -2.08 -2.01 -3.30
N LYS A 132 -2.85 -3.08 -3.16
CA LYS A 132 -4.26 -3.11 -3.49
C LYS A 132 -5.05 -3.59 -2.28
N GLU A 133 -6.13 -2.90 -1.93
CA GLU A 133 -7.01 -3.33 -0.85
C GLU A 133 -7.74 -4.62 -1.21
N THR A 134 -8.01 -5.42 -0.19
CA THR A 134 -8.72 -6.70 -0.32
C THR A 134 -10.23 -6.55 -0.27
N GLN A 135 -10.70 -5.39 0.21
CA GLN A 135 -12.11 -5.09 0.40
C GLN A 135 -12.41 -3.67 -0.08
N PRO A 136 -13.55 -3.44 -0.74
CA PRO A 136 -14.00 -2.10 -1.06
C PRO A 136 -14.43 -1.35 0.21
N ILE A 137 -14.56 -0.04 0.09
CA ILE A 137 -15.06 0.81 1.17
C ILE A 137 -16.54 1.06 0.94
N TYR A 138 -17.27 1.00 2.04
CA TYR A 138 -18.70 1.29 2.10
C TYR A 138 -18.96 2.47 3.04
N ASP A 139 -20.12 3.06 2.97
CA ASP A 139 -20.57 4.16 3.85
C ASP A 139 -20.49 3.78 5.33
N VAL A 140 -20.90 2.57 5.68
CA VAL A 140 -20.81 2.03 7.06
C VAL A 140 -19.40 2.03 7.65
N ASP A 141 -18.38 2.02 6.82
CA ASP A 141 -16.97 2.08 7.28
C ASP A 141 -16.63 3.44 7.92
N TYR A 142 -17.41 4.49 7.63
CA TYR A 142 -17.24 5.83 8.20
C TYR A 142 -18.02 6.05 9.49
N ASP A 143 -19.05 5.23 9.77
CA ASP A 143 -19.94 5.38 10.91
C ASP A 143 -19.43 4.69 12.20
N GLU A 144 -18.46 3.81 12.08
CA GLU A 144 -18.08 2.89 13.16
C GLU A 144 -17.41 3.52 14.40
N ARG A 145 -17.09 4.83 14.40
CA ARG A 145 -16.41 5.45 15.54
C ARG A 145 -16.91 6.84 15.87
N PRO A 146 -17.88 6.97 16.79
CA PRO A 146 -18.25 8.27 17.35
C PRO A 146 -17.03 8.93 17.99
N GLY A 147 -16.67 10.14 17.53
CA GLY A 147 -15.54 10.93 18.04
C GLY A 147 -14.23 10.80 17.29
N ASP A 148 -14.17 10.03 16.22
CA ASP A 148 -13.00 9.98 15.33
C ASP A 148 -13.08 11.17 14.36
N GLN A 149 -12.28 12.20 14.63
CA GLN A 149 -12.19 13.42 13.78
C GLN A 149 -11.23 13.23 12.59
N ALA A 150 -10.78 12.01 12.31
CA ALA A 150 -9.92 11.71 11.19
C ALA A 150 -10.72 11.65 9.87
N VAL A 151 -10.01 11.81 8.75
CA VAL A 151 -10.61 11.75 7.40
C VAL A 151 -11.29 10.41 7.10
N GLY A 152 -10.93 9.34 7.81
CA GLY A 152 -11.44 7.99 7.59
C GLY A 152 -10.61 7.21 6.57
N TYR A 153 -11.29 6.33 5.86
CA TYR A 153 -10.66 5.47 4.85
C TYR A 153 -10.39 6.17 3.53
#